data_44901e00415cd011b376c2f7cd5dc9cf
#
_entry.id   44901e00415cd011b376c2f7cd5dc9cf
#
_cell.length_a   1.000
_cell.length_b   1.000
_cell.length_c   1.000
_cell.angle_alpha   90.00
_cell.angle_beta   90.00
_cell.angle_gamma   90.00
#
_symmetry.space_group_name_H-M   'P 1'
#
loop_
_entity.id
_entity.type
_entity.pdbx_description
1 polymer ?
#
loop_
_entity_poly.entity_id
_entity_poly.type
_entity_poly.pdbx_seq_one_letter_code
_entity_poly.pdbx_strand_id
1 'polypeptide(L)'
;EEIHFNWQGGEPTLLGLGFFRSVVKIQQQHVPPGKRITNALQTNGTLLTDAWCDFLRKNNFLVGISIDGPAELHDAYRLDKRSRPTHNRTEQGLKLLNKHGVEHNVLAVVNRRNGERPLEVYRYCKRQGVKFIQFIPLVEQLGSTGQAVSSTHLASGGQSPIDLVTKCSVRPRQFGNFLIAIFDEWLRHDVSRVFVQLFDETLAAWGGQSPSLCIFQKHCGRCLAFEHNGDLYSCDHFVEPEYKLGNIHQ
;
A
#
# COMPACT_ATOMS: atom_id res chain seq x y z
N GLU A 1 -18.15 13.30 10.82
CA GLU A 1 -17.73 12.59 9.59
C GLU A 1 -16.35 13.04 9.13
N GLU A 2 -15.59 12.12 8.53
CA GLU A 2 -14.24 12.35 8.05
C GLU A 2 -14.19 12.34 6.53
N ILE A 3 -13.31 13.19 5.96
CA ILE A 3 -12.96 13.20 4.54
C ILE A 3 -11.50 12.75 4.44
N HIS A 4 -11.28 11.61 3.79
CA HIS A 4 -9.97 10.99 3.70
C HIS A 4 -9.31 11.30 2.35
N PHE A 5 -8.08 11.80 2.40
CA PHE A 5 -7.22 11.96 1.22
C PHE A 5 -6.07 10.95 1.29
N ASN A 6 -6.03 10.05 0.32
CA ASN A 6 -4.96 9.06 0.20
C ASN A 6 -4.04 9.45 -0.97
N TRP A 7 -2.83 9.86 -0.65
CA TRP A 7 -1.80 10.26 -1.61
C TRP A 7 -0.99 9.05 -2.01
N GLN A 8 -1.22 8.55 -3.20
CA GLN A 8 -0.55 7.38 -3.75
C GLN A 8 -0.32 7.50 -5.26
N GLY A 9 0.30 6.48 -5.87
CA GLY A 9 0.62 6.48 -7.29
C GLY A 9 1.98 7.11 -7.58
N GLY A 10 2.80 6.45 -8.38
CA GLY A 10 4.20 6.83 -8.56
C GLY A 10 4.93 6.94 -7.21
N GLU A 11 5.55 8.08 -6.95
CA GLU A 11 6.13 8.42 -5.65
C GLU A 11 5.71 9.83 -5.24
N PRO A 12 4.74 10.00 -4.33
CA PRO A 12 4.19 11.30 -3.98
C PRO A 12 5.21 12.27 -3.39
N THR A 13 6.25 11.78 -2.70
CA THR A 13 7.29 12.64 -2.11
C THR A 13 8.12 13.41 -3.14
N LEU A 14 8.09 13.01 -4.42
CA LEU A 14 8.70 13.75 -5.53
C LEU A 14 8.07 15.14 -5.73
N LEU A 15 6.82 15.35 -5.34
CA LEU A 15 6.15 16.65 -5.38
C LEU A 15 6.75 17.66 -4.40
N GLY A 16 7.51 17.16 -3.41
CA GLY A 16 8.20 17.96 -2.41
C GLY A 16 7.29 18.53 -1.31
N LEU A 17 7.90 18.94 -0.21
CA LEU A 17 7.21 19.49 0.96
C LEU A 17 6.38 20.75 0.66
N GLY A 18 6.82 21.56 -0.30
CA GLY A 18 6.11 22.78 -0.70
C GLY A 18 4.70 22.48 -1.18
N PHE A 19 4.53 21.46 -2.01
CA PHE A 19 3.23 21.00 -2.48
C PHE A 19 2.34 20.59 -1.31
N PHE A 20 2.79 19.71 -0.43
CA PHE A 20 1.97 19.21 0.68
C PHE A 20 1.65 20.28 1.73
N ARG A 21 2.50 21.28 1.93
CA ARG A 21 2.17 22.47 2.73
C ARG A 21 1.02 23.26 2.12
N SER A 22 1.03 23.42 0.80
CA SER A 22 -0.08 24.09 0.08
C SER A 22 -1.37 23.27 0.18
N VAL A 23 -1.30 21.95 0.01
CA VAL A 23 -2.43 21.03 0.19
C VAL A 23 -3.08 21.23 1.56
N VAL A 24 -2.30 21.11 2.63
CA VAL A 24 -2.83 21.24 4.00
C VAL A 24 -3.44 22.62 4.22
N LYS A 25 -2.80 23.69 3.72
CA LYS A 25 -3.35 25.05 3.79
C LYS A 25 -4.71 25.16 3.09
N ILE A 26 -4.84 24.62 1.88
CA ILE A 26 -6.10 24.64 1.12
C ILE A 26 -7.17 23.80 1.85
N GLN A 27 -6.82 22.62 2.33
CA GLN A 27 -7.74 21.78 3.08
C GLN A 27 -8.30 22.50 4.32
N GLN A 28 -7.43 23.19 5.07
CA GLN A 28 -7.84 23.98 6.25
C GLN A 28 -8.80 25.13 5.91
N GLN A 29 -8.64 25.74 4.73
CA GLN A 29 -9.50 26.83 4.25
C GLN A 29 -10.86 26.34 3.75
N HIS A 30 -10.95 25.09 3.29
CA HIS A 30 -12.13 24.55 2.61
C HIS A 30 -12.79 23.38 3.34
N VAL A 31 -12.33 23.01 4.54
CA VAL A 31 -12.97 21.95 5.32
C VAL A 31 -14.43 22.34 5.63
N PRO A 32 -15.43 21.51 5.27
CA PRO A 32 -16.82 21.81 5.55
C PRO A 32 -17.12 21.81 7.05
N PRO A 33 -18.08 22.63 7.52
CA PRO A 33 -18.48 22.63 8.93
C PRO A 33 -18.84 21.22 9.44
N GLY A 34 -18.32 20.86 10.61
CA GLY A 34 -18.57 19.54 11.23
C GLY A 34 -17.84 18.36 10.59
N LYS A 35 -16.97 18.60 9.60
CA LYS A 35 -16.12 17.57 9.01
C LYS A 35 -14.68 17.70 9.48
N ARG A 36 -13.95 16.59 9.43
CA ARG A 36 -12.50 16.53 9.64
C ARG A 36 -11.83 15.97 8.40
N ILE A 37 -10.74 16.59 7.96
CA ILE A 37 -9.92 16.07 6.86
C ILE A 37 -8.77 15.28 7.46
N THR A 38 -8.53 14.09 6.94
CA THR A 38 -7.39 13.24 7.27
C THR A 38 -6.59 12.93 6.01
N ASN A 39 -5.29 12.75 6.18
CA ASN A 39 -4.39 12.47 5.07
C ASN A 39 -3.60 11.19 5.33
N ALA A 40 -3.50 10.33 4.32
CA ALA A 40 -2.57 9.22 4.29
C ALA A 40 -1.61 9.38 3.09
N LEU A 41 -0.37 8.97 3.26
CA LEU A 41 0.69 9.06 2.26
C LEU A 41 1.33 7.69 2.07
N GLN A 42 1.19 7.11 0.87
CA GLN A 42 1.91 5.88 0.50
C GLN A 42 3.21 6.23 -0.20
N THR A 43 4.34 5.79 0.34
CA THR A 43 5.68 6.14 -0.17
C THR A 43 6.64 4.95 -0.16
N ASN A 44 7.62 4.96 -1.07
CA ASN A 44 8.77 4.06 -1.02
C ASN A 44 9.79 4.44 0.08
N GLY A 45 9.59 5.56 0.76
CA GLY A 45 10.40 6.01 1.89
C GLY A 45 11.78 6.56 1.54
N THR A 46 12.23 6.49 0.28
CA THR A 46 13.63 6.79 -0.09
C THR A 46 13.98 8.29 -0.05
N LEU A 47 12.99 9.16 0.01
CA LEU A 47 13.14 10.62 0.03
C LEU A 47 12.73 11.24 1.37
N LEU A 48 12.39 10.44 2.37
CA LEU A 48 12.05 10.94 3.70
C LEU A 48 13.27 11.56 4.37
N THR A 49 13.06 12.71 5.00
CA THR A 49 14.04 13.48 5.77
C THR A 49 13.43 13.88 7.11
N ASP A 50 14.24 14.39 8.05
CA ASP A 50 13.72 14.97 9.30
C ASP A 50 12.62 16.01 9.01
N ALA A 51 12.82 16.90 8.04
CA ALA A 51 11.84 17.92 7.67
C ALA A 51 10.51 17.33 7.14
N TRP A 52 10.57 16.22 6.40
CA TRP A 52 9.38 15.47 6.01
C TRP A 52 8.66 14.87 7.21
N CYS A 53 9.39 14.21 8.09
CA CYS A 53 8.80 13.55 9.27
C CYS A 53 8.19 14.56 10.25
N ASP A 54 8.82 15.70 10.47
CA ASP A 54 8.26 16.81 11.26
C ASP A 54 6.95 17.31 10.67
N PHE A 55 6.89 17.50 9.34
CA PHE A 55 5.68 17.92 8.65
C PHE A 55 4.57 16.87 8.78
N LEU A 56 4.87 15.60 8.51
CA LEU A 56 3.92 14.50 8.57
C LEU A 56 3.35 14.33 9.99
N ARG A 57 4.21 14.39 11.00
CA ARG A 57 3.82 14.31 12.40
C ARG A 57 2.92 15.48 12.81
N LYS A 58 3.33 16.71 12.48
CA LYS A 58 2.59 17.94 12.81
C LYS A 58 1.18 17.96 12.21
N ASN A 59 1.01 17.39 11.04
CA ASN A 59 -0.27 17.39 10.32
C ASN A 59 -1.01 16.05 10.40
N ASN A 60 -0.61 15.15 11.31
CA ASN A 60 -1.25 13.86 11.58
C ASN A 60 -1.46 13.01 10.31
N PHE A 61 -0.45 12.95 9.44
CA PHE A 61 -0.48 12.02 8.31
C PHE A 61 -0.27 10.59 8.78
N LEU A 62 -1.07 9.66 8.26
CA LEU A 62 -0.76 8.24 8.31
C LEU A 62 0.17 7.91 7.14
N VAL A 63 1.30 7.28 7.41
CA VAL A 63 2.29 6.94 6.37
C VAL A 63 2.32 5.45 6.12
N GLY A 64 1.99 5.03 4.90
CA GLY A 64 2.28 3.69 4.41
C GLY A 64 3.68 3.67 3.80
N ILE A 65 4.60 2.90 4.36
CA ILE A 65 5.93 2.74 3.79
C ILE A 65 6.07 1.37 3.10
N SER A 66 6.52 1.40 1.85
CA SER A 66 6.67 0.19 1.05
C SER A 66 8.00 -0.52 1.34
N ILE A 67 7.95 -1.67 2.05
CA ILE A 67 9.14 -2.47 2.32
C ILE A 67 8.81 -3.97 2.30
N ASP A 68 9.48 -4.75 1.46
CA ASP A 68 9.10 -6.14 1.15
C ASP A 68 9.92 -7.19 1.93
N GLY A 69 10.57 -6.77 3.02
CA GLY A 69 11.41 -7.62 3.86
C GLY A 69 12.88 -7.16 3.89
N PRO A 70 13.82 -8.03 4.29
CA PRO A 70 15.25 -7.71 4.31
C PRO A 70 15.79 -7.39 2.91
N ALA A 71 16.99 -6.79 2.86
CA ALA A 71 17.59 -6.24 1.63
C ALA A 71 17.56 -7.21 0.44
N GLU A 72 17.92 -8.47 0.66
CA GLU A 72 17.93 -9.49 -0.40
C GLU A 72 16.54 -9.70 -1.06
N LEU A 73 15.47 -9.62 -0.26
CA LEU A 73 14.11 -9.80 -0.75
C LEU A 73 13.53 -8.51 -1.32
N HIS A 74 13.78 -7.38 -0.66
CA HIS A 74 13.30 -6.07 -1.10
C HIS A 74 13.95 -5.67 -2.43
N ASP A 75 15.27 -5.70 -2.51
CA ASP A 75 16.05 -5.26 -3.67
C ASP A 75 15.92 -6.21 -4.88
N ALA A 76 15.29 -7.36 -4.73
CA ALA A 76 15.00 -8.24 -5.85
C ALA A 76 14.07 -7.59 -6.90
N TYR A 77 13.15 -6.72 -6.45
CA TYR A 77 12.17 -6.08 -7.32
C TYR A 77 12.05 -4.56 -7.10
N ARG A 78 12.53 -4.03 -5.97
CA ARG A 78 12.48 -2.60 -5.69
C ARG A 78 13.82 -1.93 -5.96
N LEU A 79 14.03 -1.64 -7.22
CA LEU A 79 15.19 -0.91 -7.71
C LEU A 79 14.81 0.52 -8.12
N ASP A 80 15.77 1.42 -8.06
CA ASP A 80 15.57 2.78 -8.59
C ASP A 80 15.65 2.80 -10.14
N LYS A 81 15.36 3.96 -10.75
CA LYS A 81 15.41 4.13 -12.21
C LYS A 81 16.76 3.80 -12.86
N ARG A 82 17.82 3.64 -12.06
CA ARG A 82 19.17 3.26 -12.48
C ARG A 82 19.50 1.82 -12.08
N SER A 83 18.49 1.00 -11.79
CA SER A 83 18.62 -0.39 -11.34
C SER A 83 19.47 -0.57 -10.07
N ARG A 84 19.51 0.43 -9.18
CA ARG A 84 20.25 0.35 -7.93
C ARG A 84 19.33 -0.06 -6.79
N PRO A 85 19.82 -0.83 -5.79
CA PRO A 85 19.12 -1.22 -4.58
C PRO A 85 18.51 -0.02 -3.85
N THR A 86 17.31 -0.19 -3.28
CA THR A 86 16.62 0.88 -2.55
C THR A 86 16.45 0.61 -1.07
N HIS A 87 16.65 -0.64 -0.62
CA HIS A 87 16.38 -1.08 0.75
C HIS A 87 17.00 -0.16 1.82
N ASN A 88 18.29 0.14 1.72
CA ASN A 88 18.98 0.95 2.72
C ASN A 88 18.35 2.34 2.87
N ARG A 89 17.93 2.97 1.77
CA ARG A 89 17.27 4.28 1.78
C ARG A 89 15.86 4.17 2.37
N THR A 90 15.12 3.14 2.03
CA THR A 90 13.78 2.85 2.58
C THR A 90 13.85 2.56 4.07
N GLU A 91 14.81 1.74 4.51
CA GLU A 91 15.03 1.46 5.94
C GLU A 91 15.41 2.72 6.72
N GLN A 92 16.22 3.59 6.14
CA GLN A 92 16.52 4.89 6.72
C GLN A 92 15.26 5.75 6.88
N GLY A 93 14.39 5.77 5.86
CA GLY A 93 13.09 6.44 5.94
C GLY A 93 12.22 5.88 7.08
N LEU A 94 12.16 4.56 7.24
CA LEU A 94 11.42 3.92 8.33
C LEU A 94 12.00 4.31 9.70
N LYS A 95 13.34 4.35 9.84
CA LYS A 95 13.99 4.81 11.08
C LYS A 95 13.66 6.27 11.41
N LEU A 96 13.54 7.13 10.39
CA LEU A 96 13.11 8.52 10.57
C LEU A 96 11.65 8.61 11.02
N LEU A 97 10.73 7.85 10.43
CA LEU A 97 9.33 7.79 10.89
C LEU A 97 9.24 7.38 12.36
N ASN A 98 9.97 6.33 12.76
CA ASN A 98 10.06 5.89 14.15
C ASN A 98 10.62 7.00 15.07
N LYS A 99 11.73 7.62 14.68
CA LYS A 99 12.41 8.68 15.44
C LYS A 99 11.48 9.86 15.73
N HIS A 100 10.69 10.28 14.75
CA HIS A 100 9.78 11.42 14.88
C HIS A 100 8.38 11.04 15.41
N GLY A 101 8.12 9.76 15.68
CA GLY A 101 6.83 9.29 16.15
C GLY A 101 5.71 9.54 15.14
N VAL A 102 6.00 9.45 13.85
CA VAL A 102 4.99 9.53 12.77
C VAL A 102 4.20 8.23 12.78
N GLU A 103 2.87 8.31 12.76
CA GLU A 103 2.02 7.13 12.59
C GLU A 103 2.26 6.48 11.23
N HIS A 104 2.60 5.21 11.24
CA HIS A 104 2.91 4.51 10.00
C HIS A 104 2.57 3.02 10.05
N ASN A 105 2.33 2.47 8.88
CA ASN A 105 2.27 1.04 8.61
C ASN A 105 3.31 0.64 7.56
N VAL A 106 3.66 -0.63 7.53
CA VAL A 106 4.42 -1.23 6.44
C VAL A 106 3.46 -1.91 5.48
N LEU A 107 3.63 -1.59 4.20
CA LEU A 107 2.96 -2.27 3.10
C LEU A 107 4.00 -3.13 2.38
N ALA A 108 3.87 -4.45 2.52
CA ALA A 108 4.76 -5.43 1.90
C ALA A 108 4.06 -6.12 0.74
N VAL A 109 4.62 -5.97 -0.44
CA VAL A 109 4.17 -6.69 -1.64
C VAL A 109 4.75 -8.09 -1.63
N VAL A 110 3.86 -9.09 -1.57
CA VAL A 110 4.25 -10.50 -1.58
C VAL A 110 4.37 -10.96 -3.03
N ASN A 111 5.58 -11.22 -3.46
CA ASN A 111 5.96 -11.66 -4.79
C ASN A 111 6.43 -13.13 -4.77
N ARG A 112 6.81 -13.68 -5.94
CA ARG A 112 7.30 -15.05 -6.05
C ARG A 112 8.48 -15.36 -5.13
N ARG A 113 9.38 -14.40 -4.89
CA ARG A 113 10.61 -14.61 -4.14
C ARG A 113 10.40 -14.54 -2.63
N ASN A 114 9.82 -13.44 -2.13
CA ASN A 114 9.59 -13.28 -0.69
C ASN A 114 8.44 -14.16 -0.17
N GLY A 115 7.51 -14.55 -1.04
CA GLY A 115 6.44 -15.50 -0.73
C GLY A 115 6.91 -16.89 -0.27
N GLU A 116 8.16 -17.29 -0.57
CA GLU A 116 8.80 -18.52 -0.05
C GLU A 116 9.41 -18.32 1.34
N ARG A 117 9.49 -17.10 1.84
CA ARG A 117 10.21 -16.75 3.08
C ARG A 117 9.35 -15.95 4.08
N PRO A 118 8.14 -16.44 4.44
CA PRO A 118 7.14 -15.69 5.21
C PRO A 118 7.67 -15.20 6.56
N LEU A 119 8.27 -16.07 7.35
CA LEU A 119 8.74 -15.74 8.69
C LEU A 119 9.95 -14.80 8.67
N GLU A 120 10.74 -14.84 7.62
CA GLU A 120 11.86 -13.91 7.46
C GLU A 120 11.36 -12.48 7.22
N VAL A 121 10.36 -12.32 6.33
CA VAL A 121 9.71 -11.02 6.07
C VAL A 121 9.03 -10.50 7.34
N TYR A 122 8.23 -11.33 7.99
CA TYR A 122 7.48 -10.94 9.18
C TYR A 122 8.39 -10.54 10.33
N ARG A 123 9.40 -11.38 10.65
CA ARG A 123 10.37 -11.12 11.73
C ARG A 123 11.25 -9.92 11.43
N TYR A 124 11.53 -9.63 10.14
CA TYR A 124 12.22 -8.42 9.73
C TYR A 124 11.39 -7.19 10.13
N CYS A 125 10.10 -7.12 9.78
CA CYS A 125 9.23 -6.01 10.16
C CYS A 125 9.20 -5.82 11.69
N LYS A 126 9.08 -6.89 12.46
CA LYS A 126 9.11 -6.84 13.93
C LYS A 126 10.41 -6.26 14.47
N ARG A 127 11.57 -6.67 13.92
CA ARG A 127 12.88 -6.13 14.34
C ARG A 127 13.04 -4.64 14.04
N GLN A 128 12.33 -4.14 13.02
CA GLN A 128 12.29 -2.70 12.70
C GLN A 128 11.30 -1.91 13.56
N GLY A 129 10.66 -2.53 14.54
CA GLY A 129 9.69 -1.88 15.42
C GLY A 129 8.32 -1.62 14.77
N VAL A 130 8.03 -2.23 13.63
CA VAL A 130 6.77 -2.08 12.93
C VAL A 130 5.64 -2.77 13.70
N LYS A 131 4.55 -2.04 13.91
CA LYS A 131 3.36 -2.55 14.61
C LYS A 131 2.20 -2.87 13.66
N PHE A 132 2.11 -2.21 12.52
CA PHE A 132 1.00 -2.38 11.56
C PHE A 132 1.55 -2.81 10.22
N ILE A 133 1.08 -3.96 9.73
CA ILE A 133 1.58 -4.60 8.50
C ILE A 133 0.42 -4.93 7.57
N GLN A 134 0.58 -4.58 6.30
CA GLN A 134 -0.29 -5.02 5.21
C GLN A 134 0.51 -5.91 4.26
N PHE A 135 0.00 -7.09 3.96
CA PHE A 135 0.54 -7.99 2.95
C PHE A 135 -0.36 -7.96 1.70
N ILE A 136 0.19 -7.52 0.58
CA ILE A 136 -0.54 -7.42 -0.69
C ILE A 136 0.08 -8.40 -1.68
N PRO A 137 -0.71 -9.31 -2.27
CA PRO A 137 -0.18 -10.22 -3.29
C PRO A 137 0.18 -9.46 -4.57
N LEU A 138 1.39 -9.66 -5.10
CA LEU A 138 1.73 -9.21 -6.43
C LEU A 138 1.05 -10.10 -7.46
N VAL A 139 0.13 -9.51 -8.24
CA VAL A 139 -0.52 -10.16 -9.37
C VAL A 139 -0.44 -9.20 -10.57
N GLU A 140 0.52 -9.42 -11.45
CA GLU A 140 0.71 -8.64 -12.66
C GLU A 140 0.30 -9.46 -13.87
N GLN A 141 -0.60 -8.94 -14.68
CA GLN A 141 -1.03 -9.61 -15.90
C GLN A 141 0.01 -9.46 -17.03
N LEU A 142 0.06 -10.46 -17.88
CA LEU A 142 0.82 -10.41 -19.13
C LEU A 142 -0.08 -9.88 -20.25
N GLY A 143 0.32 -8.77 -20.88
CA GLY A 143 -0.31 -8.30 -22.09
C GLY A 143 -0.01 -9.23 -23.29
N SER A 144 -0.68 -8.99 -24.41
CA SER A 144 -0.53 -9.75 -25.64
C SER A 144 0.92 -9.78 -26.19
N THR A 145 1.76 -8.82 -25.76
CA THR A 145 3.19 -8.73 -26.11
C THR A 145 4.11 -9.42 -25.11
N GLY A 146 3.55 -10.10 -24.07
CA GLY A 146 4.33 -10.72 -23.00
C GLY A 146 4.95 -9.75 -21.98
N GLN A 147 4.60 -8.47 -22.03
CA GLN A 147 5.00 -7.47 -21.05
C GLN A 147 3.96 -7.36 -19.94
N ALA A 148 4.38 -7.00 -18.73
CA ALA A 148 3.46 -6.72 -17.63
C ALA A 148 2.54 -5.54 -18.00
N VAL A 149 1.24 -5.72 -17.81
CA VAL A 149 0.24 -4.66 -17.96
C VAL A 149 -0.44 -4.38 -16.62
N SER A 150 -0.73 -3.11 -16.40
CA SER A 150 -1.32 -2.63 -15.14
C SER A 150 -2.84 -2.74 -15.12
N SER A 151 -3.47 -3.60 -15.92
CA SER A 151 -4.93 -3.68 -15.98
C SER A 151 -5.48 -4.91 -15.28
N THR A 152 -6.62 -4.72 -14.62
CA THR A 152 -7.39 -5.75 -13.92
C THR A 152 -8.30 -6.57 -14.85
N HIS A 153 -8.17 -6.41 -16.18
CA HIS A 153 -9.00 -7.15 -17.14
C HIS A 153 -8.69 -8.64 -17.12
N LEU A 154 -9.62 -9.40 -16.59
CA LEU A 154 -9.72 -10.83 -16.84
C LEU A 154 -9.99 -11.04 -18.33
N ALA A 155 -8.98 -11.47 -19.08
CA ALA A 155 -9.17 -11.88 -20.45
C ALA A 155 -10.19 -13.02 -20.48
N SER A 156 -11.35 -12.74 -21.06
CA SER A 156 -12.39 -13.72 -21.35
C SER A 156 -11.92 -14.62 -22.51
N GLY A 157 -11.23 -15.68 -22.20
CA GLY A 157 -10.80 -16.66 -23.18
C GLY A 157 -10.00 -17.77 -22.54
N GLY A 158 -10.58 -18.90 -22.35
CA GLY A 158 -10.15 -20.31 -22.23
C GLY A 158 -8.74 -20.69 -21.77
N GLN A 159 -7.86 -19.75 -21.42
CA GLN A 159 -6.53 -20.01 -20.89
C GLN A 159 -6.53 -20.07 -19.36
N SER A 160 -5.66 -20.91 -18.79
CA SER A 160 -5.50 -20.97 -17.34
C SER A 160 -5.08 -19.59 -16.80
N PRO A 161 -5.73 -19.06 -15.73
CA PRO A 161 -5.36 -17.79 -15.13
C PRO A 161 -3.86 -17.70 -14.73
N ILE A 162 -3.22 -18.83 -14.52
CA ILE A 162 -1.79 -18.91 -14.13
C ILE A 162 -0.86 -18.54 -15.29
N ASP A 163 -1.29 -18.77 -16.54
CA ASP A 163 -0.45 -18.51 -17.74
C ASP A 163 -0.53 -17.04 -18.18
N LEU A 164 -1.42 -16.25 -17.55
CA LEU A 164 -1.66 -14.84 -17.86
C LEU A 164 -0.95 -13.88 -16.92
N VAL A 165 -0.17 -14.37 -15.96
CA VAL A 165 0.53 -13.53 -14.99
C VAL A 165 2.04 -13.62 -15.11
N THR A 166 2.73 -12.55 -14.71
CA THR A 166 4.20 -12.48 -14.76
C THR A 166 4.85 -13.53 -13.86
N LYS A 167 6.11 -13.86 -14.16
CA LYS A 167 6.92 -14.76 -13.33
C LYS A 167 7.18 -14.21 -11.92
N CYS A 168 7.02 -12.91 -11.72
CA CYS A 168 7.15 -12.25 -10.41
C CYS A 168 5.91 -12.39 -9.54
N SER A 169 4.75 -12.63 -10.15
CA SER A 169 3.47 -12.78 -9.45
C SER A 169 3.50 -13.97 -8.47
N VAL A 170 3.00 -13.76 -7.28
CA VAL A 170 2.85 -14.82 -6.27
C VAL A 170 1.76 -15.80 -6.68
N ARG A 171 1.97 -17.09 -6.46
CA ARG A 171 0.93 -18.10 -6.72
C ARG A 171 -0.13 -18.09 -5.61
N PRO A 172 -1.41 -18.39 -5.90
CA PRO A 172 -2.46 -18.39 -4.87
C PRO A 172 -2.12 -19.27 -3.66
N ARG A 173 -1.69 -20.52 -3.90
CA ARG A 173 -1.29 -21.43 -2.84
C ARG A 173 -0.07 -20.93 -2.05
N GLN A 174 0.89 -20.31 -2.74
CA GLN A 174 2.07 -19.74 -2.12
C GLN A 174 1.69 -18.58 -1.19
N PHE A 175 0.80 -17.68 -1.63
CA PHE A 175 0.30 -16.58 -0.80
C PHE A 175 -0.50 -17.10 0.41
N GLY A 176 -1.36 -18.11 0.23
CA GLY A 176 -2.07 -18.76 1.32
C GLY A 176 -1.12 -19.35 2.36
N ASN A 177 -0.10 -20.12 1.92
CA ASN A 177 0.91 -20.69 2.82
C ASN A 177 1.74 -19.60 3.52
N PHE A 178 2.05 -18.49 2.82
CA PHE A 178 2.73 -17.33 3.40
C PHE A 178 1.94 -16.75 4.56
N LEU A 179 0.64 -16.53 4.38
CA LEU A 179 -0.23 -15.99 5.42
C LEU A 179 -0.40 -16.97 6.60
N ILE A 180 -0.59 -18.26 6.33
CA ILE A 180 -0.75 -19.28 7.36
C ILE A 180 0.50 -19.36 8.26
N ALA A 181 1.69 -19.37 7.66
CA ALA A 181 2.93 -19.42 8.43
C ALA A 181 3.11 -18.20 9.35
N ILE A 182 2.74 -17.00 8.84
CA ILE A 182 2.77 -15.79 9.65
C ILE A 182 1.68 -15.79 10.72
N PHE A 183 0.48 -16.24 10.40
CA PHE A 183 -0.62 -16.36 11.36
C PHE A 183 -0.26 -17.24 12.54
N ASP A 184 0.34 -18.41 12.30
CA ASP A 184 0.79 -19.33 13.33
C ASP A 184 1.84 -18.71 14.27
N GLU A 185 2.77 -17.92 13.75
CA GLU A 185 3.75 -17.19 14.54
C GLU A 185 3.09 -16.05 15.32
N TRP A 186 2.24 -15.26 14.65
CA TRP A 186 1.51 -14.13 15.21
C TRP A 186 0.59 -14.54 16.34
N LEU A 187 -0.16 -15.65 16.17
CA LEU A 187 -1.11 -16.15 17.17
C LEU A 187 -0.40 -16.53 18.47
N ARG A 188 0.81 -17.07 18.37
CA ARG A 188 1.57 -17.53 19.56
C ARG A 188 2.25 -16.38 20.31
N HIS A 189 2.63 -15.30 19.63
CA HIS A 189 3.58 -14.34 20.19
C HIS A 189 3.18 -12.87 20.11
N ASP A 190 2.32 -12.51 19.17
CA ASP A 190 2.20 -11.12 18.74
C ASP A 190 0.79 -10.54 18.76
N VAL A 191 -0.22 -11.31 19.16
CA VAL A 191 -1.61 -10.83 19.32
C VAL A 191 -1.63 -9.61 20.23
N SER A 192 -2.33 -8.56 19.84
CA SER A 192 -2.39 -7.25 20.50
C SER A 192 -1.09 -6.44 20.52
N ARG A 193 -0.02 -6.93 19.89
CA ARG A 193 1.28 -6.24 19.80
C ARG A 193 1.64 -5.82 18.39
N VAL A 194 1.36 -6.71 17.44
CA VAL A 194 1.52 -6.48 16.01
C VAL A 194 0.17 -6.71 15.34
N PHE A 195 -0.23 -5.80 14.50
CA PHE A 195 -1.49 -5.82 13.78
C PHE A 195 -1.21 -6.15 12.31
N VAL A 196 -1.73 -7.28 11.86
CA VAL A 196 -1.69 -7.67 10.46
C VAL A 196 -3.08 -7.45 9.90
N GLN A 197 -3.23 -6.48 9.00
CA GLN A 197 -4.52 -6.00 8.52
C GLN A 197 -5.48 -7.13 8.14
N LEU A 198 -5.02 -8.11 7.36
CA LEU A 198 -5.86 -9.22 6.92
C LEU A 198 -6.33 -10.11 8.09
N PHE A 199 -5.50 -10.28 9.14
CA PHE A 199 -5.88 -11.08 10.31
C PHE A 199 -6.92 -10.33 11.15
N ASP A 200 -6.70 -9.04 11.38
CA ASP A 200 -7.63 -8.22 12.16
C ASP A 200 -9.00 -8.12 11.46
N GLU A 201 -9.03 -7.92 10.13
CA GLU A 201 -10.26 -7.92 9.32
C GLU A 201 -10.99 -9.27 9.38
N THR A 202 -10.24 -10.36 9.29
CA THR A 202 -10.81 -11.71 9.35
C THR A 202 -11.41 -11.99 10.73
N LEU A 203 -10.71 -11.63 11.80
CA LEU A 203 -11.21 -11.80 13.18
C LEU A 203 -12.44 -10.92 13.44
N ALA A 204 -12.44 -9.67 12.97
CA ALA A 204 -13.58 -8.77 13.08
C ALA A 204 -14.82 -9.33 12.34
N ALA A 205 -14.63 -9.86 11.13
CA ALA A 205 -15.70 -10.49 10.35
C ALA A 205 -16.24 -11.76 11.04
N TRP A 206 -15.40 -12.58 11.65
CA TRP A 206 -15.81 -13.73 12.45
C TRP A 206 -16.56 -13.30 13.71
N GLY A 207 -16.21 -12.15 14.29
CA GLY A 207 -16.92 -11.51 15.39
C GLY A 207 -18.24 -10.83 14.99
N GLY A 208 -18.68 -10.96 13.74
CA GLY A 208 -19.94 -10.40 13.22
C GLY A 208 -19.85 -8.91 12.85
N GLN A 209 -18.66 -8.33 12.78
CA GLN A 209 -18.48 -6.96 12.31
C GLN A 209 -18.42 -6.92 10.77
N SER A 210 -18.92 -5.82 10.19
CA SER A 210 -18.76 -5.58 8.76
C SER A 210 -17.27 -5.33 8.43
N PRO A 211 -16.72 -5.98 7.39
CA PRO A 211 -15.34 -5.74 6.97
C PRO A 211 -15.09 -4.27 6.63
N SER A 212 -13.94 -3.73 7.03
CA SER A 212 -13.53 -2.37 6.65
C SER A 212 -12.89 -2.32 5.27
N LEU A 213 -12.20 -3.39 4.88
CA LEU A 213 -11.61 -3.52 3.54
C LEU A 213 -12.69 -3.73 2.48
N CYS A 214 -12.71 -2.86 1.46
CA CYS A 214 -13.72 -2.89 0.40
C CYS A 214 -13.76 -4.21 -0.37
N ILE A 215 -12.62 -4.91 -0.52
CA ILE A 215 -12.55 -6.22 -1.18
C ILE A 215 -13.34 -7.33 -0.47
N PHE A 216 -13.66 -7.15 0.80
CA PHE A 216 -14.49 -8.08 1.58
C PHE A 216 -15.91 -7.56 1.81
N GLN A 217 -16.23 -6.35 1.34
CA GLN A 217 -17.57 -5.77 1.46
C GLN A 217 -18.51 -6.28 0.37
N LYS A 218 -19.80 -6.28 0.68
CA LYS A 218 -20.84 -6.66 -0.27
C LYS A 218 -20.97 -5.67 -1.44
N HIS A 219 -20.62 -4.40 -1.22
CA HIS A 219 -20.71 -3.32 -2.20
C HIS A 219 -19.40 -2.55 -2.26
N CYS A 220 -19.00 -2.21 -3.47
CA CYS A 220 -17.82 -1.42 -3.81
C CYS A 220 -18.23 0.04 -4.15
N GLY A 221 -17.26 0.95 -4.39
CA GLY A 221 -17.54 2.25 -5.00
C GLY A 221 -17.67 3.43 -4.01
N ARG A 222 -16.99 3.39 -2.88
CA ARG A 222 -16.95 4.52 -1.92
C ARG A 222 -15.68 5.36 -1.97
N CYS A 223 -14.67 4.94 -2.74
CA CYS A 223 -13.38 5.62 -2.84
C CYS A 223 -13.15 6.02 -4.29
N LEU A 224 -13.22 7.31 -4.58
CA LEU A 224 -12.91 7.86 -5.89
C LEU A 224 -11.40 7.99 -6.06
N ALA A 225 -10.90 7.78 -7.28
CA ALA A 225 -9.52 8.03 -7.65
C ALA A 225 -9.42 9.25 -8.58
N PHE A 226 -8.52 10.17 -8.22
CA PHE A 226 -8.18 11.34 -9.03
C PHE A 226 -6.78 11.18 -9.61
N GLU A 227 -6.67 11.26 -10.91
CA GLU A 227 -5.40 11.26 -11.60
C GLU A 227 -4.82 12.69 -11.72
N HIS A 228 -3.51 12.77 -11.94
CA HIS A 228 -2.77 14.02 -12.03
C HIS A 228 -3.25 14.98 -13.13
N ASN A 229 -3.95 14.47 -14.14
CA ASN A 229 -4.55 15.23 -15.24
C ASN A 229 -6.00 15.70 -14.94
N GLY A 230 -6.49 15.44 -13.72
CA GLY A 230 -7.84 15.78 -13.29
C GLY A 230 -8.90 14.74 -13.64
N ASP A 231 -8.55 13.62 -14.24
CA ASP A 231 -9.48 12.54 -14.50
C ASP A 231 -9.95 11.87 -13.21
N LEU A 232 -11.23 11.58 -13.15
CA LEU A 232 -11.91 10.98 -12.01
C LEU A 232 -12.36 9.57 -12.39
N TYR A 233 -12.06 8.62 -11.50
CA TYR A 233 -12.43 7.21 -11.63
C TYR A 233 -13.20 6.73 -10.40
N SER A 234 -13.97 5.65 -10.58
CA SER A 234 -14.78 5.05 -9.52
C SER A 234 -13.98 4.38 -8.41
N CYS A 235 -12.73 3.99 -8.70
CA CYS A 235 -11.85 3.29 -7.77
C CYS A 235 -10.40 3.34 -8.29
N ASP A 236 -9.43 3.31 -7.40
CA ASP A 236 -8.00 3.24 -7.73
C ASP A 236 -7.55 1.90 -8.36
N HIS A 237 -8.37 0.85 -8.24
CA HIS A 237 -8.16 -0.42 -8.96
C HIS A 237 -8.70 -0.42 -10.39
N PHE A 238 -9.44 0.59 -10.80
CA PHE A 238 -10.11 0.68 -12.10
C PHE A 238 -9.83 2.04 -12.74
N VAL A 239 -8.55 2.29 -13.04
CA VAL A 239 -8.07 3.54 -13.65
C VAL A 239 -7.88 3.33 -15.17
N GLU A 240 -8.90 2.78 -15.82
CA GLU A 240 -8.96 2.58 -17.27
C GLU A 240 -10.06 3.46 -17.90
N PRO A 241 -9.95 3.77 -19.22
CA PRO A 241 -10.87 4.68 -19.89
C PRO A 241 -12.37 4.36 -19.70
N GLU A 242 -12.74 3.07 -19.69
CA GLU A 242 -14.12 2.61 -19.50
C GLU A 242 -14.69 2.87 -18.12
N TYR A 243 -13.86 3.08 -17.11
CA TYR A 243 -14.26 3.37 -15.72
C TYR A 243 -14.14 4.84 -15.35
N LYS A 244 -13.77 5.69 -16.33
CA LYS A 244 -13.68 7.13 -16.15
C LYS A 244 -15.05 7.75 -15.93
N LEU A 245 -15.22 8.46 -14.83
CA LEU A 245 -16.47 9.16 -14.48
C LEU A 245 -16.53 10.56 -15.06
N GLY A 246 -15.39 11.21 -15.29
CA GLY A 246 -15.31 12.56 -15.80
C GLY A 246 -13.94 13.18 -15.59
N ASN A 247 -13.87 14.52 -15.68
CA ASN A 247 -12.67 15.30 -15.38
C ASN A 247 -13.06 16.54 -14.59
N ILE A 248 -12.30 16.88 -13.53
CA ILE A 248 -12.60 18.00 -12.62
C ILE A 248 -12.49 19.39 -13.29
N HIS A 249 -11.93 19.49 -14.49
CA HIS A 249 -11.79 20.74 -15.26
C HIS A 249 -12.87 20.89 -16.34
N GLN A 250 -13.84 19.95 -16.43
CA GLN A 250 -14.89 19.95 -17.43
C GLN A 250 -16.28 20.07 -16.80
#